data_4707ff1321c01421495657b6e9e02e3c
#
_entry.id   4707ff1321c01421495657b6e9e02e3c
#
_cell.length_a   1.000
_cell.length_b   1.000
_cell.length_c   1.000
_cell.angle_alpha   90.00
_cell.angle_beta   90.00
_cell.angle_gamma   90.00
#
_symmetry.space_group_name_H-M   'P 1'
#
loop_
_entity.id
_entity.type
_entity.pdbx_description
1 polymer ?
#
loop_
_entity_poly.entity_id
_entity_poly.type
_entity_poly.pdbx_seq_one_letter_code
_entity_poly.pdbx_strand_id
1 'polypeptide(L)'
;MGRPVNTRPVGRAMKTRRSGGGIDWLLLMEDYQASYTEAYKADPKLHSLPYKVCAERLFSRAIYYGDAYIHALTSCGFSAEQVVPLCQPLQFKWADGADVWNPSEWIAKLPMNSGSPVIIRQLLDRWVLSRILAKQIVSRRPEFVWLFSGVPVAAREVRRWRRYTGHTLLWWSCPLWEDFPYGEFDLILAAIPSLIRVFEEQGIRAAYLPHAFDHRIIQRVPCLESRIPRVAFVGSLSPGHTDRISFLHALSRRVPIDFYGSGVQFLPKDSPLRHSYRGQAWGEDLYSVYGSYLVVVHRNIDVAGTSASAKRLFEAAGMGACVVTESSDGLSSLFAPGEEIVTYSDLEECGAKIETLLSDPAKARAIGQKAQARTLQDHTYYQRTRTLLDYLGVNQLQ
;
A
#
# COMPACT_ATOMS: atom_id res chain seq x y z
N MET A 1 21.67 -9.14 -18.82
CA MET A 1 21.75 -10.10 -17.71
C MET A 1 21.84 -9.30 -16.42
N GLY A 2 20.68 -9.05 -15.78
CA GLY A 2 20.59 -8.36 -14.48
C GLY A 2 21.12 -9.26 -13.38
N ARG A 3 22.06 -8.76 -12.57
CA ARG A 3 22.50 -9.48 -11.38
C ARG A 3 21.29 -9.68 -10.45
N PRO A 4 21.11 -10.86 -9.85
CA PRO A 4 20.04 -11.06 -8.86
C PRO A 4 20.21 -10.06 -7.72
N VAL A 5 19.11 -9.45 -7.30
CA VAL A 5 19.07 -8.56 -6.14
C VAL A 5 19.68 -9.31 -4.95
N ASN A 6 20.74 -8.75 -4.39
CA ASN A 6 21.57 -9.38 -3.38
C ASN A 6 20.75 -9.63 -2.09
N THR A 7 20.40 -10.89 -1.83
CA THR A 7 19.66 -11.34 -0.65
C THR A 7 20.57 -11.62 0.57
N ARG A 8 21.78 -11.05 0.60
CA ARG A 8 22.67 -11.23 1.76
C ARG A 8 22.06 -10.58 3.01
N PRO A 9 22.12 -11.22 4.18
CA PRO A 9 21.68 -10.60 5.42
C PRO A 9 22.34 -9.25 5.60
N VAL A 10 21.52 -8.22 5.80
CA VAL A 10 21.95 -6.81 5.88
C VAL A 10 22.59 -6.58 7.24
N GLY A 11 23.85 -7.01 7.41
CA GLY A 11 24.64 -6.73 8.62
C GLY A 11 24.36 -7.66 9.80
N ARG A 12 24.86 -7.28 10.98
CA ARG A 12 24.75 -8.04 12.23
C ARG A 12 23.29 -8.24 12.63
N ALA A 13 22.88 -9.48 12.99
CA ALA A 13 21.53 -9.78 13.49
C ALA A 13 21.09 -8.79 14.57
N MET A 14 19.88 -8.27 14.44
CA MET A 14 19.31 -7.39 15.46
C MET A 14 19.02 -8.22 16.71
N LYS A 15 19.60 -7.83 17.84
CA LYS A 15 19.36 -8.53 19.11
C LYS A 15 17.96 -8.18 19.60
N THR A 16 17.09 -9.17 19.69
CA THR A 16 15.76 -9.02 20.30
C THR A 16 15.91 -8.96 21.83
N ARG A 17 15.35 -7.91 22.43
CA ARG A 17 15.20 -7.83 23.90
C ARG A 17 13.86 -8.41 24.26
N ARG A 18 13.78 -9.67 24.64
CA ARG A 18 12.61 -10.18 25.35
C ARG A 18 12.55 -9.53 26.74
N SER A 19 11.93 -8.37 26.85
CA SER A 19 11.55 -7.78 28.13
C SER A 19 10.07 -8.04 28.38
N GLY A 20 9.74 -8.59 29.53
CA GLY A 20 8.39 -9.02 29.88
C GLY A 20 7.33 -7.95 29.68
N GLY A 21 6.23 -8.33 29.03
CA GLY A 21 4.97 -7.61 29.00
C GLY A 21 4.69 -6.69 27.79
N GLY A 22 5.56 -6.62 26.75
CA GLY A 22 5.33 -5.88 25.51
C GLY A 22 4.87 -6.75 24.35
N ILE A 23 4.47 -6.12 23.24
CA ILE A 23 4.21 -6.80 21.95
C ILE A 23 5.49 -6.86 21.11
N ASP A 24 5.57 -7.83 20.17
CA ASP A 24 6.73 -7.90 19.29
C ASP A 24 6.72 -6.79 18.23
N TRP A 25 5.58 -6.56 17.60
CA TRP A 25 5.47 -5.63 16.47
C TRP A 25 4.35 -4.61 16.65
N LEU A 26 4.68 -3.34 16.42
CA LEU A 26 3.69 -2.27 16.23
C LEU A 26 3.87 -1.64 14.86
N LEU A 27 2.88 -1.84 13.99
CA LEU A 27 2.84 -1.30 12.64
C LEU A 27 2.13 0.06 12.66
N LEU A 28 2.79 1.09 12.14
CA LEU A 28 2.25 2.43 11.97
C LEU A 28 1.95 2.63 10.49
N MET A 29 0.72 2.29 10.12
CA MET A 29 0.31 2.25 8.73
C MET A 29 -0.41 3.52 8.33
N GLU A 30 -0.10 4.02 7.15
CA GLU A 30 -0.97 4.97 6.49
C GLU A 30 -2.00 4.22 5.65
N ASP A 31 -3.12 4.89 5.48
CA ASP A 31 -4.10 4.54 4.47
C ASP A 31 -4.64 5.82 3.83
N TYR A 32 -5.21 5.72 2.64
CA TYR A 32 -5.83 6.86 2.00
C TYR A 32 -6.96 7.41 2.85
N GLN A 33 -6.89 8.67 3.25
CA GLN A 33 -7.94 9.33 4.07
C GLN A 33 -9.33 9.18 3.42
N ALA A 34 -9.39 9.16 2.08
CA ALA A 34 -10.62 8.93 1.34
C ALA A 34 -11.23 7.54 1.63
N SER A 35 -10.41 6.49 1.81
CA SER A 35 -10.88 5.14 2.06
C SER A 35 -11.55 5.00 3.44
N TYR A 36 -11.00 5.66 4.45
CA TYR A 36 -11.64 5.69 5.78
C TYR A 36 -12.93 6.52 5.76
N THR A 37 -12.93 7.66 5.07
CA THR A 37 -14.13 8.47 4.90
C THR A 37 -15.26 7.64 4.29
N GLU A 38 -14.98 6.89 3.23
CA GLU A 38 -15.95 6.00 2.60
C GLU A 38 -16.35 4.83 3.52
N ALA A 39 -15.41 4.25 4.27
CA ALA A 39 -15.71 3.19 5.23
C ALA A 39 -16.67 3.66 6.33
N TYR A 40 -16.45 4.86 6.88
CA TYR A 40 -17.35 5.44 7.90
C TYR A 40 -18.70 5.87 7.33
N LYS A 41 -18.78 6.31 6.07
CA LYS A 41 -20.04 6.58 5.37
C LYS A 41 -20.83 5.29 5.12
N ALA A 42 -20.16 4.24 4.64
CA ALA A 42 -20.77 2.95 4.34
C ALA A 42 -21.24 2.21 5.62
N ASP A 43 -20.62 2.49 6.75
CA ASP A 43 -20.96 1.88 8.03
C ASP A 43 -20.95 2.92 9.16
N PRO A 44 -22.04 3.69 9.31
CA PRO A 44 -22.15 4.70 10.36
C PRO A 44 -22.02 4.15 11.80
N LYS A 45 -22.24 2.84 12.01
CA LYS A 45 -22.05 2.19 13.32
C LYS A 45 -20.61 2.28 13.81
N LEU A 46 -19.62 2.43 12.90
CA LEU A 46 -18.23 2.64 13.29
C LEU A 46 -18.05 3.83 14.23
N HIS A 47 -18.91 4.85 14.17
CA HIS A 47 -18.85 6.00 15.07
C HIS A 47 -19.18 5.65 16.53
N SER A 48 -19.99 4.65 16.78
CA SER A 48 -20.42 4.26 18.15
C SER A 48 -19.67 3.07 18.74
N LEU A 49 -18.91 2.33 17.92
CA LEU A 49 -18.15 1.17 18.38
C LEU A 49 -16.97 1.55 19.28
N PRO A 50 -16.62 0.75 20.29
CA PRO A 50 -15.36 0.87 21.02
C PRO A 50 -14.14 0.75 20.08
N TYR A 51 -13.02 1.37 20.46
CA TYR A 51 -11.79 1.43 19.63
C TYR A 51 -11.41 0.07 19.02
N LYS A 52 -11.27 -0.97 19.86
CA LYS A 52 -10.79 -2.29 19.40
C LYS A 52 -11.69 -2.88 18.34
N VAL A 53 -13.01 -2.90 18.57
CA VAL A 53 -14.01 -3.43 17.64
C VAL A 53 -14.08 -2.60 16.36
N CYS A 54 -13.98 -1.27 16.49
CA CYS A 54 -13.94 -0.36 15.35
C CYS A 54 -12.69 -0.61 14.48
N ALA A 55 -11.51 -0.76 15.10
CA ALA A 55 -10.26 -1.04 14.42
C ALA A 55 -10.30 -2.39 13.67
N GLU A 56 -10.71 -3.47 14.33
CA GLU A 56 -10.87 -4.80 13.72
C GLU A 56 -11.80 -4.75 12.51
N ARG A 57 -12.94 -4.06 12.65
CA ARG A 57 -13.93 -3.92 11.57
C ARG A 57 -13.44 -3.07 10.39
N LEU A 58 -12.62 -2.07 10.64
CA LEU A 58 -11.98 -1.27 9.58
C LEU A 58 -10.91 -2.09 8.85
N PHE A 59 -10.05 -2.78 9.59
CA PHE A 59 -8.91 -3.49 9.02
C PHE A 59 -9.34 -4.75 8.25
N SER A 60 -10.40 -5.43 8.67
CA SER A 60 -10.95 -6.59 7.97
C SER A 60 -11.51 -6.27 6.58
N ARG A 61 -11.75 -5.01 6.24
CA ARG A 61 -12.26 -4.60 4.92
C ARG A 61 -11.25 -4.72 3.78
N ALA A 62 -10.02 -5.16 4.07
CA ALA A 62 -8.93 -5.28 3.10
C ALA A 62 -8.63 -3.98 2.33
N ILE A 63 -8.95 -2.83 2.93
CA ILE A 63 -8.61 -1.54 2.36
C ILE A 63 -7.11 -1.37 2.50
N TYR A 64 -6.44 -1.05 1.40
CA TYR A 64 -4.99 -0.90 1.28
C TYR A 64 -4.23 -2.11 1.82
N TYR A 65 -3.60 -2.06 3.00
CA TYR A 65 -2.93 -3.22 3.62
C TYR A 65 -3.89 -4.03 4.50
N GLY A 66 -4.99 -3.43 4.96
CA GLY A 66 -5.88 -4.08 5.91
C GLY A 66 -5.13 -4.61 7.13
N ASP A 67 -5.38 -5.87 7.46
CA ASP A 67 -4.68 -6.61 8.53
C ASP A 67 -3.65 -7.62 7.99
N ALA A 68 -3.26 -7.53 6.70
CA ALA A 68 -2.48 -8.56 6.03
C ALA A 68 -1.10 -8.79 6.65
N TYR A 69 -0.38 -7.73 7.04
CA TYR A 69 0.91 -7.88 7.73
C TYR A 69 0.74 -8.39 9.16
N ILE A 70 -0.34 -7.99 9.87
CA ILE A 70 -0.64 -8.51 11.21
C ILE A 70 -0.86 -10.02 11.13
N HIS A 71 -1.67 -10.46 10.18
CA HIS A 71 -1.91 -11.88 9.95
C HIS A 71 -0.63 -12.63 9.62
N ALA A 72 0.21 -12.09 8.73
CA ALA A 72 1.47 -12.72 8.35
C ALA A 72 2.46 -12.83 9.51
N LEU A 73 2.63 -11.77 10.32
CA LEU A 73 3.49 -11.78 11.51
C LEU A 73 2.98 -12.76 12.56
N THR A 74 1.66 -12.78 12.81
CA THR A 74 1.05 -13.72 13.75
C THR A 74 1.23 -15.16 13.29
N SER A 75 1.11 -15.43 11.97
CA SER A 75 1.37 -16.75 11.39
C SER A 75 2.85 -17.18 11.51
N CYS A 76 3.76 -16.21 11.68
CA CYS A 76 5.18 -16.48 11.99
C CYS A 76 5.46 -16.59 13.51
N GLY A 77 4.45 -16.57 14.37
CA GLY A 77 4.57 -16.73 15.81
C GLY A 77 4.82 -15.43 16.61
N PHE A 78 4.66 -14.26 15.99
CA PHE A 78 4.87 -12.97 16.65
C PHE A 78 3.54 -12.34 17.09
N SER A 79 3.54 -11.64 18.20
CA SER A 79 2.47 -10.72 18.58
C SER A 79 2.60 -9.41 17.80
N ALA A 80 1.52 -8.99 17.14
CA ALA A 80 1.53 -7.81 16.29
C ALA A 80 0.25 -7.00 16.44
N GLU A 81 0.39 -5.68 16.49
CA GLU A 81 -0.72 -4.74 16.45
C GLU A 81 -0.45 -3.67 15.38
N GLN A 82 -1.52 -3.08 14.85
CA GLN A 82 -1.38 -1.94 13.96
C GLN A 82 -2.14 -0.73 14.46
N VAL A 83 -1.61 0.42 14.11
CA VAL A 83 -2.18 1.74 14.34
C VAL A 83 -2.22 2.46 13.00
N VAL A 84 -3.28 3.20 12.76
CA VAL A 84 -3.39 4.11 11.61
C VAL A 84 -3.34 5.55 12.15
N PRO A 85 -2.14 6.16 12.23
CA PRO A 85 -1.94 7.43 12.92
C PRO A 85 -2.79 8.58 12.40
N LEU A 86 -3.12 8.57 11.10
CA LEU A 86 -3.86 9.64 10.44
C LEU A 86 -5.38 9.42 10.41
N CYS A 87 -5.89 8.27 10.86
CA CYS A 87 -7.32 8.04 11.00
C CYS A 87 -7.85 8.72 12.28
N GLN A 88 -8.08 10.03 12.20
CA GLN A 88 -8.48 10.86 13.35
C GLN A 88 -9.64 10.28 14.16
N PRO A 89 -10.77 9.82 13.60
CA PRO A 89 -11.86 9.27 14.40
C PRO A 89 -11.44 8.05 15.23
N LEU A 90 -10.61 7.17 14.65
CA LEU A 90 -10.10 5.98 15.33
C LEU A 90 -9.12 6.34 16.44
N GLN A 91 -8.22 7.31 16.18
CA GLN A 91 -7.22 7.75 17.15
C GLN A 91 -7.87 8.43 18.36
N PHE A 92 -8.92 9.21 18.16
CA PHE A 92 -9.66 9.86 19.24
C PHE A 92 -10.40 8.83 20.12
N LYS A 93 -11.00 7.81 19.52
CA LYS A 93 -11.60 6.68 20.30
C LYS A 93 -10.56 5.99 21.20
N TRP A 94 -9.33 5.81 20.68
CA TRP A 94 -8.28 5.23 21.50
C TRP A 94 -7.88 6.15 22.66
N ALA A 95 -7.76 7.45 22.41
CA ALA A 95 -7.41 8.44 23.41
C ALA A 95 -8.44 8.51 24.55
N ASP A 96 -9.72 8.51 24.21
CA ASP A 96 -10.82 8.52 25.19
C ASP A 96 -10.81 7.26 26.06
N GLY A 97 -10.60 6.08 25.46
CA GLY A 97 -10.50 4.82 26.20
C GLY A 97 -9.22 4.64 27.03
N ALA A 98 -8.18 5.44 26.75
CA ALA A 98 -6.88 5.40 27.44
C ALA A 98 -6.66 6.57 28.41
N ASP A 99 -7.70 7.35 28.68
CA ASP A 99 -7.63 8.57 29.51
C ASP A 99 -6.52 9.54 29.06
N VAL A 100 -6.38 9.69 27.74
CA VAL A 100 -5.45 10.66 27.14
C VAL A 100 -6.23 11.92 26.80
N TRP A 101 -5.77 13.07 27.31
CA TRP A 101 -6.40 14.34 26.99
C TRP A 101 -6.57 14.53 25.49
N ASN A 102 -7.81 14.66 25.09
CA ASN A 102 -8.25 14.75 23.71
C ASN A 102 -9.10 16.02 23.51
N PRO A 103 -8.56 17.08 22.94
CA PRO A 103 -9.28 18.32 22.71
C PRO A 103 -10.19 18.28 21.48
N SER A 104 -10.59 17.10 20.97
CA SER A 104 -11.34 16.96 19.72
C SER A 104 -12.62 17.77 19.68
N GLU A 105 -13.40 17.81 20.77
CA GLU A 105 -14.62 18.62 20.85
C GLU A 105 -14.33 20.12 20.78
N TRP A 106 -13.23 20.54 21.39
CA TRP A 106 -12.82 21.96 21.36
C TRP A 106 -12.29 22.33 19.98
N ILE A 107 -11.46 21.47 19.36
CA ILE A 107 -10.94 21.66 18.00
C ILE A 107 -12.08 21.67 16.98
N ALA A 108 -13.11 20.82 17.15
CA ALA A 108 -14.28 20.79 16.28
C ALA A 108 -15.10 22.08 16.32
N LYS A 109 -15.09 22.80 17.44
CA LYS A 109 -15.78 24.08 17.61
C LYS A 109 -15.01 25.28 17.07
N LEU A 110 -13.75 25.11 16.64
CA LEU A 110 -12.99 26.21 16.02
C LEU A 110 -13.62 26.61 14.68
N PRO A 111 -13.82 27.91 14.43
CA PRO A 111 -14.46 28.38 13.21
C PRO A 111 -13.61 28.00 11.98
N MET A 112 -14.26 27.42 10.97
CA MET A 112 -13.65 26.94 9.71
C MET A 112 -13.65 28.02 8.61
N ASN A 113 -13.36 29.25 8.93
CA ASN A 113 -13.22 30.28 7.92
C ASN A 113 -11.87 30.17 7.20
N SER A 114 -11.87 30.44 5.89
CA SER A 114 -10.65 30.39 5.05
C SER A 114 -9.54 31.28 5.63
N GLY A 115 -8.33 30.71 5.86
CA GLY A 115 -7.16 31.42 6.33
C GLY A 115 -6.49 30.83 7.56
N SER A 116 -5.92 31.68 8.41
CA SER A 116 -5.15 31.31 9.62
C SER A 116 -5.82 30.25 10.53
N PRO A 117 -7.15 30.25 10.76
CA PRO A 117 -7.80 29.24 11.61
C PRO A 117 -7.67 27.81 11.08
N VAL A 118 -7.66 27.61 9.75
CA VAL A 118 -7.51 26.28 9.13
C VAL A 118 -6.11 25.71 9.39
N ILE A 119 -5.08 26.54 9.25
CA ILE A 119 -3.68 26.14 9.50
C ILE A 119 -3.49 25.81 10.96
N ILE A 120 -4.01 26.63 11.88
CA ILE A 120 -3.92 26.38 13.32
C ILE A 120 -4.59 25.06 13.67
N ARG A 121 -5.77 24.79 13.13
CA ARG A 121 -6.47 23.53 13.35
C ARG A 121 -5.66 22.33 12.86
N GLN A 122 -5.09 22.38 11.65
CA GLN A 122 -4.24 21.31 11.12
C GLN A 122 -3.01 21.06 12.00
N LEU A 123 -2.37 22.10 12.51
CA LEU A 123 -1.23 22.00 13.42
C LEU A 123 -1.63 21.38 14.75
N LEU A 124 -2.79 21.77 15.30
CA LEU A 124 -3.31 21.19 16.56
C LEU A 124 -3.67 19.72 16.37
N ASP A 125 -4.38 19.37 15.29
CA ASP A 125 -4.73 17.98 14.98
C ASP A 125 -3.45 17.13 14.88
N ARG A 126 -2.46 17.60 14.13
CA ARG A 126 -1.17 16.91 14.00
C ARG A 126 -0.45 16.74 15.34
N TRP A 127 -0.44 17.77 16.19
CA TRP A 127 0.15 17.71 17.51
C TRP A 127 -0.56 16.70 18.44
N VAL A 128 -1.91 16.69 18.41
CA VAL A 128 -2.71 15.74 19.19
C VAL A 128 -2.45 14.31 18.73
N LEU A 129 -2.50 14.05 17.43
CA LEU A 129 -2.25 12.72 16.85
C LEU A 129 -0.83 12.22 17.18
N SER A 130 0.17 13.10 17.12
CA SER A 130 1.54 12.75 17.52
C SER A 130 1.64 12.35 19.00
N ARG A 131 0.91 13.04 19.90
CA ARG A 131 0.86 12.68 21.33
C ARG A 131 0.15 11.35 21.58
N ILE A 132 -0.96 11.11 20.89
CA ILE A 132 -1.70 9.84 20.97
C ILE A 132 -0.78 8.71 20.52
N LEU A 133 -0.12 8.86 19.37
CA LEU A 133 0.82 7.87 18.84
C LEU A 133 1.96 7.58 19.81
N ALA A 134 2.57 8.62 20.38
CA ALA A 134 3.63 8.44 21.38
C ALA A 134 3.15 7.65 22.61
N LYS A 135 1.93 7.90 23.07
CA LYS A 135 1.33 7.14 24.18
C LYS A 135 1.03 5.69 23.80
N GLN A 136 0.58 5.44 22.56
CA GLN A 136 0.36 4.08 22.04
C GLN A 136 1.66 3.27 22.03
N ILE A 137 2.78 3.87 21.62
CA ILE A 137 4.10 3.21 21.64
C ILE A 137 4.55 2.95 23.09
N VAL A 138 4.41 3.95 23.98
CA VAL A 138 4.81 3.81 25.39
C VAL A 138 4.02 2.72 26.10
N SER A 139 2.70 2.62 25.85
CA SER A 139 1.84 1.63 26.50
C SER A 139 2.10 0.20 26.03
N ARG A 140 2.51 0.02 24.77
CA ARG A 140 2.73 -1.29 24.15
C ARG A 140 4.17 -1.78 24.27
N ARG A 141 5.15 -0.88 24.38
CA ARG A 141 6.59 -1.18 24.43
C ARG A 141 7.02 -2.22 23.38
N PRO A 142 6.75 -1.99 22.09
CA PRO A 142 7.02 -2.97 21.05
C PRO A 142 8.52 -3.19 20.88
N GLU A 143 8.92 -4.42 20.53
CA GLU A 143 10.30 -4.67 20.11
C GLU A 143 10.61 -3.98 18.79
N PHE A 144 9.68 -4.04 17.82
CA PHE A 144 9.80 -3.41 16.53
C PHE A 144 8.66 -2.39 16.33
N VAL A 145 9.02 -1.14 16.04
CA VAL A 145 8.08 -0.16 15.45
C VAL A 145 8.35 -0.11 13.95
N TRP A 146 7.36 -0.42 13.16
CA TRP A 146 7.46 -0.42 11.71
C TRP A 146 6.56 0.66 11.11
N LEU A 147 7.17 1.77 10.69
CA LEU A 147 6.48 2.88 10.06
C LEU A 147 6.35 2.67 8.55
N PHE A 148 5.19 2.97 7.99
CA PHE A 148 4.94 2.96 6.55
C PHE A 148 5.00 4.37 5.98
N SER A 149 5.41 4.47 4.70
CA SER A 149 5.43 5.75 3.96
C SER A 149 4.09 6.44 4.01
N GLY A 150 4.11 7.78 3.98
CA GLY A 150 2.89 8.60 4.04
C GLY A 150 2.55 9.13 5.44
N VAL A 151 3.08 8.53 6.51
CA VAL A 151 2.92 9.06 7.87
C VAL A 151 4.04 10.08 8.17
N PRO A 152 3.74 11.37 8.29
CA PRO A 152 4.74 12.39 8.58
C PRO A 152 5.19 12.30 10.04
N VAL A 153 6.49 12.18 10.24
CA VAL A 153 7.12 12.16 11.58
C VAL A 153 8.34 13.08 11.58
N ALA A 154 8.64 13.63 12.76
CA ALA A 154 9.86 14.41 12.96
C ALA A 154 10.95 13.56 13.60
N ALA A 155 12.23 13.91 13.38
CA ALA A 155 13.38 13.23 13.97
C ALA A 155 13.28 13.07 15.50
N ARG A 156 12.83 14.14 16.19
CA ARG A 156 12.60 14.13 17.64
C ARG A 156 11.60 13.08 18.12
N GLU A 157 10.60 12.76 17.27
CA GLU A 157 9.57 11.77 17.59
C GLU A 157 10.15 10.36 17.50
N VAL A 158 10.86 10.05 16.40
CA VAL A 158 11.53 8.75 16.22
C VAL A 158 12.56 8.52 17.34
N ARG A 159 13.40 9.52 17.66
CA ARG A 159 14.34 9.43 18.78
C ARG A 159 13.66 9.19 20.12
N ARG A 160 12.47 9.77 20.34
CA ARG A 160 11.68 9.52 21.56
C ARG A 160 11.16 8.09 21.60
N TRP A 161 10.70 7.52 20.46
CA TRP A 161 10.22 6.15 20.40
C TRP A 161 11.30 5.14 20.79
N ARG A 162 12.55 5.35 20.37
CA ARG A 162 13.70 4.49 20.68
C ARG A 162 13.95 4.26 22.18
N ARG A 163 13.36 5.08 23.04
CA ARG A 163 13.42 4.87 24.51
C ARG A 163 12.50 3.75 24.98
N TYR A 164 11.53 3.37 24.15
CA TYR A 164 10.46 2.44 24.50
C TYR A 164 10.37 1.27 23.55
N THR A 165 11.18 1.24 22.50
CA THR A 165 11.23 0.20 21.49
C THR A 165 12.64 -0.37 21.35
N GLY A 166 12.76 -1.62 20.87
CA GLY A 166 14.05 -2.19 20.51
C GLY A 166 14.58 -1.62 19.20
N HIS A 167 13.73 -1.58 18.17
CA HIS A 167 14.10 -1.21 16.81
C HIS A 167 13.03 -0.36 16.14
N THR A 168 13.47 0.52 15.22
CA THR A 168 12.62 1.36 14.39
C THR A 168 12.87 1.05 12.90
N LEU A 169 11.83 0.62 12.20
CA LEU A 169 11.88 0.28 10.79
C LEU A 169 11.02 1.26 9.99
N LEU A 170 11.42 1.53 8.76
CA LEU A 170 10.64 2.32 7.81
C LEU A 170 10.40 1.49 6.55
N TRP A 171 9.17 1.44 6.07
CA TRP A 171 8.86 0.97 4.72
C TRP A 171 8.50 2.13 3.82
N TRP A 172 9.16 2.23 2.64
CA TRP A 172 9.04 3.37 1.76
C TRP A 172 8.72 2.97 0.33
N SER A 173 7.68 3.57 -0.25
CA SER A 173 7.17 3.23 -1.60
C SER A 173 6.78 4.44 -2.44
N CYS A 174 7.20 5.64 -2.04
CA CYS A 174 6.86 6.88 -2.73
C CYS A 174 8.14 7.73 -2.95
N PRO A 175 8.05 8.86 -3.69
CA PRO A 175 9.16 9.80 -3.80
C PRO A 175 9.71 10.22 -2.44
N LEU A 176 10.99 10.51 -2.37
CA LEU A 176 11.60 10.98 -1.13
C LEU A 176 11.06 12.37 -0.74
N TRP A 177 10.77 12.55 0.53
CA TRP A 177 10.40 13.85 1.09
C TRP A 177 11.65 14.55 1.61
N GLU A 178 11.81 15.85 1.33
CA GLU A 178 13.02 16.61 1.65
C GLU A 178 13.38 16.58 3.13
N ASP A 179 12.41 16.83 4.01
CA ASP A 179 12.66 16.96 5.46
C ASP A 179 12.34 15.69 6.26
N PHE A 180 12.20 14.54 5.60
CA PHE A 180 11.86 13.30 6.31
C PHE A 180 13.11 12.70 6.97
N PRO A 181 13.03 12.25 8.24
CA PRO A 181 14.18 11.83 9.02
C PRO A 181 14.62 10.39 8.75
N TYR A 182 15.00 10.07 7.51
CA TYR A 182 15.39 8.72 7.08
C TYR A 182 16.52 8.12 7.95
N GLY A 183 17.50 8.90 8.32
CA GLY A 183 18.64 8.46 9.14
C GLY A 183 18.32 8.11 10.61
N GLU A 184 17.09 8.35 11.05
CA GLU A 184 16.66 7.98 12.40
C GLU A 184 16.13 6.53 12.49
N PHE A 185 16.00 5.82 11.36
CA PHE A 185 15.53 4.44 11.33
C PHE A 185 16.69 3.44 11.26
N ASP A 186 16.53 2.31 11.94
CA ASP A 186 17.56 1.25 11.99
C ASP A 186 17.65 0.47 10.69
N LEU A 187 16.54 0.38 9.94
CA LEU A 187 16.47 -0.23 8.61
C LEU A 187 15.37 0.43 7.81
N ILE A 188 15.68 0.78 6.57
CA ILE A 188 14.68 1.18 5.58
C ILE A 188 14.41 0.03 4.62
N LEU A 189 13.14 -0.31 4.49
CA LEU A 189 12.64 -1.29 3.52
C LEU A 189 12.02 -0.51 2.36
N ALA A 190 12.62 -0.57 1.19
CA ALA A 190 12.13 0.18 0.04
C ALA A 190 11.43 -0.74 -0.97
N ALA A 191 10.24 -0.34 -1.42
CA ALA A 191 9.54 -1.04 -2.49
C ALA A 191 10.10 -0.67 -3.89
N ILE A 192 10.87 0.39 -3.99
CA ILE A 192 11.49 0.90 -5.22
C ILE A 192 12.98 0.57 -5.18
N PRO A 193 13.49 -0.33 -6.06
CA PRO A 193 14.88 -0.78 -6.02
C PRO A 193 15.92 0.35 -6.11
N SER A 194 15.67 1.38 -6.92
CA SER A 194 16.59 2.52 -7.08
C SER A 194 16.82 3.31 -5.77
N LEU A 195 15.86 3.31 -4.86
CA LEU A 195 15.99 4.00 -3.57
C LEU A 195 16.98 3.31 -2.61
N ILE A 196 17.20 2.00 -2.77
CA ILE A 196 18.17 1.26 -1.95
C ILE A 196 19.55 1.93 -2.07
N ARG A 197 20.00 2.13 -3.31
CA ARG A 197 21.28 2.77 -3.58
C ARG A 197 21.36 4.19 -3.03
N VAL A 198 20.29 4.96 -3.16
CA VAL A 198 20.21 6.33 -2.62
C VAL A 198 20.41 6.36 -1.11
N PHE A 199 19.80 5.40 -0.37
CA PHE A 199 19.96 5.30 1.07
C PHE A 199 21.37 4.80 1.45
N GLU A 200 21.90 3.80 0.75
CA GLU A 200 23.25 3.26 1.00
C GLU A 200 24.34 4.31 0.77
N GLU A 201 24.23 5.15 -0.27
CA GLU A 201 25.14 6.28 -0.53
C GLU A 201 25.11 7.33 0.60
N GLN A 202 24.03 7.43 1.35
CA GLN A 202 23.89 8.27 2.55
C GLN A 202 24.31 7.54 3.85
N GLY A 203 24.84 6.32 3.76
CA GLY A 203 25.20 5.51 4.91
C GLY A 203 24.00 4.95 5.70
N ILE A 204 22.80 4.97 5.11
CA ILE A 204 21.58 4.46 5.73
C ILE A 204 21.38 3.00 5.30
N ARG A 205 21.16 2.13 6.28
CA ARG A 205 20.90 0.71 6.03
C ARG A 205 19.54 0.53 5.32
N ALA A 206 19.55 -0.06 4.14
CA ALA A 206 18.35 -0.27 3.35
C ALA A 206 18.28 -1.68 2.75
N ALA A 207 17.05 -2.17 2.47
CA ALA A 207 16.80 -3.44 1.83
C ALA A 207 15.56 -3.39 0.94
N TYR A 208 15.50 -4.23 -0.09
CA TYR A 208 14.37 -4.30 -1.02
C TYR A 208 13.23 -5.13 -0.43
N LEU A 209 12.06 -4.52 -0.27
CA LEU A 209 10.85 -5.21 0.13
C LEU A 209 9.67 -4.71 -0.73
N PRO A 210 9.36 -5.39 -1.84
CA PRO A 210 8.26 -4.98 -2.73
C PRO A 210 6.89 -5.16 -2.09
N HIS A 211 5.87 -4.61 -2.73
CA HIS A 211 4.48 -4.85 -2.39
C HIS A 211 4.12 -6.35 -2.42
N ALA A 212 2.94 -6.68 -1.92
CA ALA A 212 2.45 -8.04 -1.81
C ALA A 212 0.95 -8.14 -2.08
N PHE A 213 0.48 -9.36 -2.16
CA PHE A 213 -0.93 -9.74 -2.26
C PHE A 213 -1.40 -10.45 -0.98
N ASP A 214 -2.60 -10.15 -0.53
CA ASP A 214 -3.24 -10.91 0.55
C ASP A 214 -3.98 -12.12 -0.02
N HIS A 215 -3.37 -13.29 0.10
CA HIS A 215 -3.92 -14.54 -0.45
C HIS A 215 -5.30 -14.92 0.12
N ARG A 216 -5.68 -14.41 1.31
CA ARG A 216 -6.98 -14.64 1.93
C ARG A 216 -8.13 -14.02 1.14
N ILE A 217 -7.83 -13.02 0.31
CA ILE A 217 -8.81 -12.35 -0.54
C ILE A 217 -9.47 -13.33 -1.52
N ILE A 218 -8.75 -14.32 -2.04
CA ILE A 218 -9.30 -15.29 -2.99
C ILE A 218 -10.48 -16.08 -2.40
N GLN A 219 -10.44 -16.34 -1.08
CA GLN A 219 -11.54 -17.03 -0.40
C GLN A 219 -12.75 -16.13 -0.14
N ARG A 220 -12.55 -14.81 -0.10
CA ARG A 220 -13.56 -13.81 0.22
C ARG A 220 -14.21 -13.23 -1.01
N VAL A 221 -13.44 -13.09 -2.09
CA VAL A 221 -13.85 -12.46 -3.34
C VAL A 221 -13.67 -13.48 -4.47
N PRO A 222 -14.78 -14.04 -5.00
CA PRO A 222 -14.71 -15.02 -6.08
C PRO A 222 -14.24 -14.36 -7.38
N CYS A 223 -13.39 -15.08 -8.11
CA CYS A 223 -13.08 -14.74 -9.49
C CYS A 223 -14.17 -15.27 -10.41
N LEU A 224 -14.59 -14.48 -11.39
CA LEU A 224 -15.56 -14.93 -12.38
C LEU A 224 -14.93 -15.97 -13.32
N GLU A 225 -15.59 -17.09 -13.54
CA GLU A 225 -15.16 -18.08 -14.54
C GLU A 225 -15.19 -17.46 -15.94
N SER A 226 -16.27 -16.75 -16.26
CA SER A 226 -16.40 -15.99 -17.50
C SER A 226 -16.11 -14.51 -17.22
N ARG A 227 -14.86 -14.13 -17.45
CA ARG A 227 -14.41 -12.74 -17.23
C ARG A 227 -14.96 -11.81 -18.31
N ILE A 228 -15.22 -10.56 -17.94
CA ILE A 228 -15.64 -9.50 -18.83
C ILE A 228 -14.56 -9.29 -19.90
N PRO A 229 -14.85 -9.45 -21.22
CA PRO A 229 -13.86 -9.31 -22.30
C PRO A 229 -13.58 -7.82 -22.59
N ARG A 230 -13.16 -7.10 -21.60
CA ARG A 230 -12.80 -5.67 -21.62
C ARG A 230 -11.56 -5.46 -20.77
N VAL A 231 -11.03 -4.25 -20.82
CA VAL A 231 -9.90 -3.82 -20.03
C VAL A 231 -10.40 -3.05 -18.80
N ALA A 232 -9.87 -3.33 -17.62
CA ALA A 232 -10.01 -2.42 -16.48
C ALA A 232 -8.74 -1.60 -16.29
N PHE A 233 -8.91 -0.31 -16.08
CA PHE A 233 -7.88 0.53 -15.46
C PHE A 233 -8.35 0.95 -14.08
N VAL A 234 -7.52 0.68 -13.07
CA VAL A 234 -7.81 1.07 -11.69
C VAL A 234 -6.71 2.01 -11.18
N GLY A 235 -7.08 3.24 -10.86
CA GLY A 235 -6.09 4.21 -10.43
C GLY A 235 -6.64 5.62 -10.25
N SER A 236 -5.87 6.45 -9.53
CA SER A 236 -6.15 7.87 -9.44
C SER A 236 -5.50 8.64 -10.60
N LEU A 237 -6.20 9.64 -11.08
CA LEU A 237 -5.69 10.66 -11.98
C LEU A 237 -5.57 11.97 -11.20
N SER A 238 -4.50 12.73 -11.43
CA SER A 238 -4.27 14.04 -10.83
C SER A 238 -3.58 14.96 -11.83
N PRO A 239 -3.56 16.26 -11.62
CA PRO A 239 -2.86 17.18 -12.51
C PRO A 239 -1.37 16.86 -12.74
N GLY A 240 -0.73 16.21 -11.77
CA GLY A 240 0.67 15.76 -11.90
C GLY A 240 0.86 14.45 -12.70
N HIS A 241 -0.22 13.83 -13.18
CA HIS A 241 -0.17 12.59 -13.96
C HIS A 241 -0.46 12.84 -15.45
N THR A 242 0.18 13.84 -16.05
CA THR A 242 -0.12 14.29 -17.42
C THR A 242 0.11 13.21 -18.46
N ASP A 243 1.21 12.48 -18.38
CA ASP A 243 1.55 11.41 -19.32
C ASP A 243 0.61 10.22 -19.19
N ARG A 244 0.26 9.85 -17.96
CA ARG A 244 -0.74 8.80 -17.70
C ARG A 244 -2.11 9.18 -18.25
N ILE A 245 -2.57 10.42 -18.06
CA ILE A 245 -3.86 10.91 -18.56
C ILE A 245 -3.87 10.87 -20.09
N SER A 246 -2.83 11.39 -20.73
CA SER A 246 -2.69 11.41 -22.20
C SER A 246 -2.64 10.00 -22.78
N PHE A 247 -1.86 9.11 -22.18
CA PHE A 247 -1.76 7.71 -22.58
C PHE A 247 -3.12 6.98 -22.49
N LEU A 248 -3.79 7.07 -21.35
CA LEU A 248 -5.08 6.39 -21.14
C LEU A 248 -6.18 6.96 -22.05
N HIS A 249 -6.19 8.27 -22.26
CA HIS A 249 -7.10 8.90 -23.21
C HIS A 249 -6.90 8.35 -24.62
N ALA A 250 -5.66 8.28 -25.12
CA ALA A 250 -5.34 7.75 -26.43
C ALA A 250 -5.65 6.25 -26.54
N LEU A 251 -5.25 5.45 -25.52
CA LEU A 251 -5.52 4.02 -25.50
C LEU A 251 -7.00 3.71 -25.49
N SER A 252 -7.84 4.49 -24.79
CA SER A 252 -9.28 4.29 -24.71
C SER A 252 -10.03 4.56 -26.02
N ARG A 253 -9.41 5.22 -26.99
CA ARG A 253 -9.94 5.38 -28.36
C ARG A 253 -9.72 4.13 -29.21
N ARG A 254 -8.81 3.26 -28.79
CA ARG A 254 -8.44 2.05 -29.51
C ARG A 254 -9.06 0.79 -28.92
N VAL A 255 -9.08 0.67 -27.60
CA VAL A 255 -9.57 -0.52 -26.88
C VAL A 255 -10.62 -0.15 -25.83
N PRO A 256 -11.60 -1.05 -25.53
CA PRO A 256 -12.67 -0.79 -24.58
C PRO A 256 -12.15 -0.85 -23.13
N ILE A 257 -11.89 0.31 -22.52
CA ILE A 257 -11.40 0.42 -21.14
C ILE A 257 -12.51 0.92 -20.21
N ASP A 258 -12.74 0.24 -19.10
CA ASP A 258 -13.53 0.75 -17.98
C ASP A 258 -12.60 1.34 -16.94
N PHE A 259 -12.92 2.55 -16.46
CA PHE A 259 -12.11 3.30 -15.51
C PHE A 259 -12.70 3.26 -14.10
N TYR A 260 -11.90 2.80 -13.15
CA TYR A 260 -12.17 2.81 -11.72
C TYR A 260 -11.15 3.69 -10.99
N GLY A 261 -11.62 4.67 -10.21
CA GLY A 261 -10.73 5.50 -9.43
C GLY A 261 -11.20 6.95 -9.28
N SER A 262 -10.29 7.82 -8.87
CA SER A 262 -10.56 9.25 -8.72
C SER A 262 -9.95 10.06 -9.86
N GLY A 263 -10.40 11.31 -10.02
CA GLY A 263 -9.79 12.25 -10.95
C GLY A 263 -10.34 12.22 -12.37
N VAL A 264 -11.55 11.67 -12.60
CA VAL A 264 -12.24 11.68 -13.90
C VAL A 264 -12.37 13.08 -14.49
N GLN A 265 -12.43 14.11 -13.66
CA GLN A 265 -12.50 15.51 -14.06
C GLN A 265 -11.26 16.01 -14.82
N PHE A 266 -10.11 15.36 -14.62
CA PHE A 266 -8.85 15.71 -15.30
C PHE A 266 -8.72 15.11 -16.70
N LEU A 267 -9.58 14.16 -17.05
CA LEU A 267 -9.65 13.63 -18.42
C LEU A 267 -10.16 14.69 -19.40
N PRO A 268 -9.68 14.69 -20.67
CA PRO A 268 -10.26 15.51 -21.72
C PRO A 268 -11.78 15.34 -21.81
N LYS A 269 -12.51 16.39 -22.19
CA LYS A 269 -13.99 16.36 -22.24
C LYS A 269 -14.51 15.30 -23.22
N ASP A 270 -13.79 15.05 -24.29
CA ASP A 270 -14.10 14.07 -25.34
C ASP A 270 -13.52 12.66 -25.06
N SER A 271 -12.94 12.44 -23.88
CA SER A 271 -12.33 11.15 -23.55
C SER A 271 -13.36 10.03 -23.40
N PRO A 272 -13.22 8.90 -24.12
CA PRO A 272 -14.09 7.73 -23.94
C PRO A 272 -14.13 7.24 -22.49
N LEU A 273 -13.04 7.42 -21.72
CA LEU A 273 -12.97 7.04 -20.31
C LEU A 273 -13.97 7.78 -19.40
N ARG A 274 -14.45 8.96 -19.81
CA ARG A 274 -15.52 9.64 -19.05
C ARG A 274 -16.83 8.89 -19.12
N HIS A 275 -17.14 8.27 -20.28
CA HIS A 275 -18.36 7.49 -20.48
C HIS A 275 -18.27 6.10 -19.86
N SER A 276 -17.05 5.56 -19.77
CA SER A 276 -16.78 4.25 -19.17
C SER A 276 -16.28 4.35 -17.70
N TYR A 277 -16.49 5.49 -17.06
CA TYR A 277 -16.18 5.66 -15.64
C TYR A 277 -17.17 4.90 -14.76
N ARG A 278 -16.66 4.07 -13.88
CA ARG A 278 -17.41 3.15 -13.02
C ARG A 278 -17.37 3.54 -11.52
N GLY A 279 -16.81 4.70 -11.20
CA GLY A 279 -16.64 5.13 -9.80
C GLY A 279 -15.33 4.67 -9.18
N GLN A 280 -15.25 4.77 -7.86
CA GLN A 280 -14.10 4.31 -7.09
C GLN A 280 -14.36 2.88 -6.57
N ALA A 281 -13.32 2.06 -6.54
CA ALA A 281 -13.35 0.74 -5.94
C ALA A 281 -12.31 0.65 -4.84
N TRP A 282 -12.69 0.18 -3.65
CA TRP A 282 -11.84 0.02 -2.47
C TRP A 282 -12.08 -1.33 -1.81
N GLY A 283 -11.06 -1.85 -1.11
CA GLY A 283 -11.17 -3.10 -0.39
C GLY A 283 -11.63 -4.25 -1.28
N GLU A 284 -12.65 -5.00 -0.88
CA GLU A 284 -13.17 -6.15 -1.63
C GLU A 284 -13.74 -5.78 -3.00
N ASP A 285 -14.34 -4.59 -3.15
CA ASP A 285 -14.84 -4.13 -4.45
C ASP A 285 -13.69 -3.97 -5.46
N LEU A 286 -12.51 -3.51 -5.03
CA LEU A 286 -11.32 -3.42 -5.86
C LEU A 286 -10.88 -4.80 -6.35
N TYR A 287 -10.83 -5.77 -5.46
CA TYR A 287 -10.49 -7.16 -5.82
C TYR A 287 -11.55 -7.80 -6.70
N SER A 288 -12.83 -7.47 -6.49
CA SER A 288 -13.94 -7.90 -7.37
C SER A 288 -13.76 -7.37 -8.81
N VAL A 289 -13.30 -6.13 -8.98
CA VAL A 289 -12.95 -5.61 -10.30
C VAL A 289 -11.84 -6.44 -10.92
N TYR A 290 -10.73 -6.68 -10.22
CA TYR A 290 -9.63 -7.50 -10.74
C TYR A 290 -10.04 -8.95 -11.03
N GLY A 291 -10.92 -9.53 -10.21
CA GLY A 291 -11.47 -10.87 -10.41
C GLY A 291 -12.46 -10.99 -11.57
N SER A 292 -13.04 -9.87 -12.02
CA SER A 292 -14.10 -9.84 -13.03
C SER A 292 -13.59 -9.55 -14.45
N TYR A 293 -12.54 -8.76 -14.61
CA TYR A 293 -12.04 -8.36 -15.93
C TYR A 293 -11.01 -9.33 -16.49
N LEU A 294 -11.06 -9.52 -17.82
CA LEU A 294 -10.09 -10.37 -18.53
C LEU A 294 -8.70 -9.75 -18.52
N VAL A 295 -8.62 -8.45 -18.80
CA VAL A 295 -7.36 -7.70 -18.88
C VAL A 295 -7.39 -6.53 -17.92
N VAL A 296 -6.28 -6.31 -17.22
CA VAL A 296 -6.04 -5.12 -16.40
C VAL A 296 -4.83 -4.39 -16.96
N VAL A 297 -5.01 -3.15 -17.39
CA VAL A 297 -3.90 -2.30 -17.82
C VAL A 297 -3.35 -1.52 -16.64
N HIS A 298 -2.03 -1.58 -16.48
CA HIS A 298 -1.28 -0.83 -15.49
C HIS A 298 -0.30 0.12 -16.19
N ARG A 299 -0.23 1.35 -15.71
CA ARG A 299 0.80 2.32 -16.09
C ARG A 299 1.42 2.90 -14.82
N ASN A 300 2.75 2.95 -14.78
CA ASN A 300 3.48 3.53 -13.68
C ASN A 300 3.10 5.01 -13.51
N ILE A 301 3.28 5.55 -12.32
CA ILE A 301 3.22 7.00 -12.10
C ILE A 301 4.53 7.62 -12.57
N ASP A 302 4.45 8.83 -13.12
CA ASP A 302 5.61 9.53 -13.71
C ASP A 302 6.80 9.63 -12.74
N VAL A 303 6.51 9.66 -11.44
CA VAL A 303 7.51 9.74 -10.35
C VAL A 303 8.17 8.39 -10.01
N ALA A 304 7.57 7.25 -10.39
CA ALA A 304 8.16 5.93 -10.12
C ALA A 304 9.37 5.63 -11.03
N GLY A 305 9.60 6.47 -12.04
CA GLY A 305 10.65 6.27 -13.01
C GLY A 305 10.50 4.93 -13.73
N THR A 306 11.61 4.23 -13.96
CA THR A 306 11.65 2.95 -14.66
C THR A 306 11.44 1.73 -13.75
N SER A 307 11.09 1.91 -12.46
CA SER A 307 11.03 0.81 -11.50
C SER A 307 9.63 0.20 -11.37
N ALA A 308 9.54 -1.12 -11.41
CA ALA A 308 8.31 -1.87 -11.13
C ALA A 308 7.99 -1.85 -9.63
N SER A 309 7.07 -1.01 -9.20
CA SER A 309 6.79 -0.84 -7.75
C SER A 309 5.31 -0.67 -7.39
N ALA A 310 4.39 -1.06 -8.26
CA ALA A 310 2.98 -0.80 -7.99
C ALA A 310 2.32 -1.96 -7.26
N LYS A 311 1.67 -1.68 -6.13
CA LYS A 311 0.84 -2.66 -5.39
C LYS A 311 -0.22 -3.31 -6.28
N ARG A 312 -0.83 -2.54 -7.18
CA ARG A 312 -1.86 -3.00 -8.13
C ARG A 312 -1.41 -4.12 -9.05
N LEU A 313 -0.10 -4.19 -9.35
CA LEU A 313 0.47 -5.29 -10.12
C LEU A 313 0.22 -6.64 -9.40
N PHE A 314 0.54 -6.69 -8.11
CA PHE A 314 0.36 -7.89 -7.30
C PHE A 314 -1.11 -8.18 -7.00
N GLU A 315 -1.93 -7.14 -6.82
CA GLU A 315 -3.37 -7.27 -6.58
C GLU A 315 -4.09 -7.86 -7.80
N ALA A 316 -3.85 -7.31 -8.99
CA ALA A 316 -4.46 -7.79 -10.22
C ALA A 316 -3.96 -9.19 -10.60
N ALA A 317 -2.65 -9.45 -10.51
CA ALA A 317 -2.05 -10.75 -10.73
C ALA A 317 -2.58 -11.80 -9.73
N GLY A 318 -2.65 -11.45 -8.44
CA GLY A 318 -3.20 -12.33 -7.40
C GLY A 318 -4.67 -12.72 -7.63
N MET A 319 -5.44 -11.85 -8.26
CA MET A 319 -6.82 -12.15 -8.68
C MET A 319 -6.90 -12.83 -10.05
N GLY A 320 -5.79 -13.20 -10.65
CA GLY A 320 -5.70 -13.95 -11.91
C GLY A 320 -6.13 -13.15 -13.15
N ALA A 321 -6.08 -11.82 -13.11
CA ALA A 321 -6.26 -10.99 -14.30
C ALA A 321 -5.01 -11.06 -15.19
N CYS A 322 -5.20 -11.00 -16.52
CA CYS A 322 -4.09 -10.79 -17.43
C CYS A 322 -3.63 -9.34 -17.31
N VAL A 323 -2.47 -9.13 -16.68
CA VAL A 323 -1.93 -7.79 -16.46
C VAL A 323 -1.09 -7.35 -17.65
N VAL A 324 -1.43 -6.20 -18.21
CA VAL A 324 -0.66 -5.50 -19.26
C VAL A 324 -0.03 -4.27 -18.61
N THR A 325 1.30 -4.22 -18.53
CA THR A 325 2.03 -3.18 -17.82
C THR A 325 3.19 -2.64 -18.64
N GLU A 326 3.58 -1.40 -18.35
CA GLU A 326 4.77 -0.79 -18.92
C GLU A 326 6.03 -1.61 -18.56
N SER A 327 6.94 -1.78 -19.54
CA SER A 327 8.25 -2.40 -19.31
C SER A 327 9.04 -1.57 -18.31
N SER A 328 9.58 -2.22 -17.28
CA SER A 328 10.29 -1.54 -16.22
C SER A 328 11.41 -2.37 -15.64
N ASP A 329 12.41 -1.69 -15.07
CA ASP A 329 13.54 -2.33 -14.43
C ASP A 329 13.09 -3.16 -13.22
N GLY A 330 13.63 -4.37 -13.12
CA GLY A 330 13.32 -5.29 -12.03
C GLY A 330 12.01 -6.06 -12.18
N LEU A 331 11.16 -5.75 -13.19
CA LEU A 331 9.90 -6.48 -13.41
C LEU A 331 10.14 -7.97 -13.64
N SER A 332 11.19 -8.33 -14.39
CA SER A 332 11.57 -9.71 -14.67
C SER A 332 11.99 -10.52 -13.44
N SER A 333 12.36 -9.85 -12.34
CA SER A 333 12.62 -10.51 -11.05
C SER A 333 11.33 -10.84 -10.28
N LEU A 334 10.22 -10.21 -10.64
CA LEU A 334 8.92 -10.39 -10.02
C LEU A 334 8.03 -11.35 -10.82
N PHE A 335 7.95 -11.15 -12.12
CA PHE A 335 7.13 -11.92 -13.03
C PHE A 335 7.88 -12.20 -14.34
N ALA A 336 7.61 -13.31 -15.01
CA ALA A 336 8.15 -13.64 -16.32
C ALA A 336 7.40 -12.87 -17.43
N PRO A 337 8.04 -11.87 -18.11
CA PRO A 337 7.41 -11.14 -19.21
C PRO A 337 7.04 -12.07 -20.36
N GLY A 338 5.84 -11.91 -20.90
CA GLY A 338 5.28 -12.73 -21.99
C GLY A 338 4.59 -14.03 -21.52
N GLU A 339 4.86 -14.49 -20.30
CA GLU A 339 4.28 -15.71 -19.75
C GLU A 339 3.35 -15.47 -18.55
N GLU A 340 3.77 -14.66 -17.59
CA GLU A 340 3.04 -14.35 -16.36
C GLU A 340 2.46 -12.94 -16.42
N ILE A 341 3.08 -12.05 -17.22
CA ILE A 341 2.69 -10.67 -17.38
C ILE A 341 2.97 -10.21 -18.81
N VAL A 342 2.17 -9.32 -19.35
CA VAL A 342 2.38 -8.73 -20.67
C VAL A 342 2.95 -7.34 -20.52
N THR A 343 4.11 -7.10 -21.14
CA THR A 343 4.78 -5.79 -21.08
C THR A 343 4.62 -5.02 -22.39
N TYR A 344 4.68 -3.69 -22.31
CA TYR A 344 4.71 -2.79 -23.46
C TYR A 344 5.72 -1.66 -23.25
N SER A 345 6.23 -1.11 -24.32
CA SER A 345 7.15 0.04 -24.35
C SER A 345 6.46 1.35 -24.73
N ASP A 346 5.43 1.27 -25.56
CA ASP A 346 4.70 2.42 -26.07
C ASP A 346 3.19 2.16 -26.23
N LEU A 347 2.47 3.19 -26.65
CA LEU A 347 1.01 3.16 -26.82
C LEU A 347 0.57 2.19 -27.91
N GLU A 348 1.27 2.13 -29.04
CA GLU A 348 0.91 1.28 -30.18
C GLU A 348 1.07 -0.19 -29.83
N GLU A 349 2.18 -0.55 -29.20
CA GLU A 349 2.44 -1.89 -28.72
C GLU A 349 1.42 -2.31 -27.65
N CYS A 350 1.10 -1.40 -26.70
CA CYS A 350 0.08 -1.64 -25.67
C CYS A 350 -1.28 -1.97 -26.31
N GLY A 351 -1.73 -1.13 -27.25
CA GLY A 351 -2.99 -1.33 -27.95
C GLY A 351 -3.05 -2.66 -28.71
N ALA A 352 -2.02 -2.96 -29.50
CA ALA A 352 -1.94 -4.19 -30.29
C ALA A 352 -1.94 -5.46 -29.42
N LYS A 353 -1.21 -5.45 -28.31
CA LYS A 353 -1.18 -6.56 -27.35
C LYS A 353 -2.53 -6.75 -26.66
N ILE A 354 -3.20 -5.68 -26.27
CA ILE A 354 -4.55 -5.76 -25.68
C ILE A 354 -5.57 -6.30 -26.69
N GLU A 355 -5.56 -5.83 -27.93
CA GLU A 355 -6.44 -6.33 -29.01
C GLU A 355 -6.24 -7.85 -29.21
N THR A 356 -4.99 -8.31 -29.23
CA THR A 356 -4.66 -9.74 -29.32
C THR A 356 -5.23 -10.53 -28.13
N LEU A 357 -5.11 -10.00 -26.91
CA LEU A 357 -5.63 -10.68 -25.70
C LEU A 357 -7.16 -10.69 -25.64
N LEU A 358 -7.81 -9.65 -26.14
CA LEU A 358 -9.27 -9.60 -26.20
C LEU A 358 -9.83 -10.53 -27.30
N SER A 359 -9.09 -10.73 -28.39
CA SER A 359 -9.45 -11.68 -29.46
C SER A 359 -9.16 -13.15 -29.12
N ASP A 360 -8.25 -13.39 -28.17
CA ASP A 360 -7.91 -14.72 -27.63
C ASP A 360 -8.06 -14.77 -26.11
N PRO A 361 -9.30 -14.87 -25.59
CA PRO A 361 -9.56 -14.91 -24.15
C PRO A 361 -8.92 -16.14 -23.46
N ALA A 362 -8.66 -17.22 -24.19
CA ALA A 362 -8.01 -18.40 -23.62
C ALA A 362 -6.56 -18.12 -23.27
N LYS A 363 -5.84 -17.46 -24.18
CA LYS A 363 -4.46 -17.00 -23.95
C LYS A 363 -4.38 -16.00 -22.80
N ALA A 364 -5.28 -15.03 -22.77
CA ALA A 364 -5.33 -14.05 -21.68
C ALA A 364 -5.56 -14.73 -20.32
N ARG A 365 -6.49 -15.67 -20.24
CA ARG A 365 -6.73 -16.46 -19.01
C ARG A 365 -5.50 -17.27 -18.59
N ALA A 366 -4.83 -17.93 -19.54
CA ALA A 366 -3.64 -18.72 -19.25
C ALA A 366 -2.50 -17.87 -18.65
N ILE A 367 -2.28 -16.66 -19.18
CA ILE A 367 -1.31 -15.70 -18.63
C ILE A 367 -1.72 -15.29 -17.21
N GLY A 368 -2.98 -14.90 -17.01
CA GLY A 368 -3.51 -14.49 -15.71
C GLY A 368 -3.41 -15.60 -14.66
N GLN A 369 -3.67 -16.86 -15.02
CA GLN A 369 -3.51 -18.01 -14.12
C GLN A 369 -2.05 -18.25 -13.71
N LYS A 370 -1.10 -18.12 -14.65
CA LYS A 370 0.33 -18.19 -14.33
C LYS A 370 0.76 -17.06 -13.39
N ALA A 371 0.30 -15.83 -13.66
CA ALA A 371 0.53 -14.68 -12.79
C ALA A 371 -0.01 -14.90 -11.37
N GLN A 372 -1.20 -15.48 -11.25
CA GLN A 372 -1.81 -15.82 -9.97
C GLN A 372 -0.99 -16.87 -9.23
N ALA A 373 -0.62 -17.95 -9.89
CA ALA A 373 0.21 -19.01 -9.31
C ALA A 373 1.54 -18.45 -8.78
N ARG A 374 2.22 -17.63 -9.60
CA ARG A 374 3.45 -16.91 -9.20
C ARG A 374 3.23 -16.02 -7.98
N THR A 375 2.14 -15.24 -8.00
CA THR A 375 1.82 -14.32 -6.89
C THR A 375 1.57 -15.07 -5.58
N LEU A 376 0.82 -16.15 -5.62
CA LEU A 376 0.52 -16.97 -4.45
C LEU A 376 1.75 -17.68 -3.91
N GLN A 377 2.66 -18.10 -4.78
CA GLN A 377 3.90 -18.77 -4.39
C GLN A 377 4.91 -17.81 -3.77
N ASP A 378 5.14 -16.61 -4.38
CA ASP A 378 6.32 -15.79 -4.07
C ASP A 378 6.00 -14.37 -3.60
N HIS A 379 4.75 -13.90 -3.77
CA HIS A 379 4.43 -12.48 -3.61
C HIS A 379 3.30 -12.21 -2.61
N THR A 380 3.09 -13.10 -1.63
CA THR A 380 2.12 -12.83 -0.54
C THR A 380 2.76 -12.05 0.61
N TYR A 381 1.94 -11.48 1.48
CA TYR A 381 2.43 -10.84 2.70
C TYR A 381 3.19 -11.80 3.61
N TYR A 382 2.87 -13.09 3.57
CA TYR A 382 3.61 -14.09 4.31
C TYR A 382 5.07 -14.20 3.82
N GLN A 383 5.30 -14.30 2.51
CA GLN A 383 6.67 -14.33 1.96
C GLN A 383 7.42 -13.01 2.24
N ARG A 384 6.74 -11.85 2.16
CA ARG A 384 7.38 -10.56 2.52
C ARG A 384 7.77 -10.50 3.99
N THR A 385 6.93 -11.04 4.86
CA THR A 385 7.25 -11.12 6.30
C THR A 385 8.46 -12.02 6.53
N ARG A 386 8.54 -13.18 5.89
CA ARG A 386 9.72 -14.04 5.98
C ARG A 386 10.99 -13.33 5.50
N THR A 387 10.93 -12.68 4.33
CA THR A 387 12.05 -11.88 3.81
C THR A 387 12.47 -10.77 4.79
N LEU A 388 11.50 -10.10 5.41
CA LEU A 388 11.77 -9.10 6.46
C LEU A 388 12.51 -9.71 7.66
N LEU A 389 12.02 -10.84 8.17
CA LEU A 389 12.62 -11.53 9.31
C LEU A 389 14.05 -11.98 8.98
N ASP A 390 14.30 -12.46 7.76
CA ASP A 390 15.64 -12.82 7.28
C ASP A 390 16.58 -11.60 7.25
N TYR A 391 16.11 -10.43 6.79
CA TYR A 391 16.90 -9.19 6.82
C TYR A 391 17.26 -8.74 8.24
N LEU A 392 16.39 -9.02 9.20
CA LEU A 392 16.59 -8.68 10.60
C LEU A 392 17.46 -9.73 11.32
N GLY A 393 17.64 -10.92 10.76
CA GLY A 393 18.28 -12.06 11.43
C GLY A 393 17.45 -12.59 12.59
N VAL A 394 16.12 -12.45 12.52
CA VAL A 394 15.18 -12.92 13.55
C VAL A 394 14.60 -14.26 13.09
N ASN A 395 14.90 -15.30 13.83
CA ASN A 395 14.33 -16.63 13.57
C ASN A 395 12.86 -16.67 13.98
N GLN A 396 12.05 -17.41 13.21
CA GLN A 396 10.67 -17.71 13.60
C GLN A 396 10.67 -18.36 15.00
N LEU A 397 9.72 -17.96 15.83
CA LEU A 397 9.46 -18.68 17.08
C LEU A 397 8.86 -20.05 16.68
N GLN A 398 9.61 -21.14 16.96
CA GLN A 398 9.15 -22.51 16.78
C GLN A 398 7.97 -22.81 17.69
#